data_116f9fc96016b04a2e4c0eacca542c3d
#
_entry.id   116f9fc96016b04a2e4c0eacca542c3d
#
_cell.length_a   1.000
_cell.length_b   1.000
_cell.length_c   1.000
_cell.angle_alpha   90.00
_cell.angle_beta   90.00
_cell.angle_gamma   90.00
#
_symmetry.space_group_name_H-M   'P 1'
#
loop_
_entity.id
_entity.type
_entity.pdbx_description
1 polymer ?
#
loop_
_entity_poly.entity_id
_entity_poly.type
_entity_poly.pdbx_seq_one_letter_code
_entity_poly.pdbx_strand_id
1 'polypeptide(L)'
;MSLKSWLMKKLAGDDSAELELSPEEAQLSGLNLQEVLGAHMAWKEKLTSTLNGTSTERYDVATVSQDTLCVLGKWLYGPGKKNYSHLAEYEALRKIHADFHLCAGEVLVEFEKGDKLKAEKILKGTFRDASNQIQLELVSLFSSAKA
;
A
#
# COMPACT_ATOMS: atom_id res chain seq x y z
N MET A 1 -19.00 -5.02 -7.37
CA MET A 1 -18.15 -6.19 -7.07
C MET A 1 -17.93 -6.27 -5.56
N SER A 2 -18.11 -7.45 -4.97
CA SER A 2 -17.84 -7.64 -3.54
C SER A 2 -16.33 -7.68 -3.27
N LEU A 3 -15.95 -7.47 -2.00
CA LEU A 3 -14.56 -7.61 -1.59
C LEU A 3 -14.00 -8.99 -1.94
N LYS A 4 -14.80 -10.03 -1.67
CA LYS A 4 -14.40 -11.41 -1.96
C LYS A 4 -14.20 -11.64 -3.46
N SER A 5 -15.12 -11.17 -4.30
CA SER A 5 -15.01 -11.31 -5.75
C SER A 5 -13.80 -10.56 -6.31
N TRP A 6 -13.56 -9.35 -5.82
CA TRP A 6 -12.39 -8.56 -6.20
C TRP A 6 -11.10 -9.28 -5.82
N LEU A 7 -11.03 -9.79 -4.59
CA LEU A 7 -9.86 -10.52 -4.09
C LEU A 7 -9.57 -11.75 -4.95
N MET A 8 -10.61 -12.52 -5.28
CA MET A 8 -10.46 -13.72 -6.13
C MET A 8 -9.93 -13.38 -7.51
N LYS A 9 -10.38 -12.29 -8.12
CA LYS A 9 -9.87 -11.82 -9.42
C LYS A 9 -8.40 -11.40 -9.32
N LYS A 10 -8.02 -10.70 -8.26
CA LYS A 10 -6.62 -10.31 -8.02
C LYS A 10 -5.73 -11.54 -7.86
N LEU A 11 -6.17 -12.53 -7.11
CA LEU A 11 -5.43 -13.78 -6.90
C LEU A 11 -5.31 -14.58 -8.22
N ALA A 12 -6.27 -14.45 -9.12
CA ALA A 12 -6.23 -15.07 -10.44
C ALA A 12 -5.35 -14.30 -11.45
N GLY A 13 -4.76 -13.18 -11.04
CA GLY A 13 -3.86 -12.39 -11.88
C GLY A 13 -4.53 -11.26 -12.67
N ASP A 14 -5.80 -10.98 -12.43
CA ASP A 14 -6.51 -9.88 -13.08
C ASP A 14 -6.20 -8.55 -12.37
N ASP A 15 -5.13 -7.89 -12.79
CA ASP A 15 -4.72 -6.60 -12.24
C ASP A 15 -5.66 -5.46 -12.61
N SER A 16 -6.54 -5.67 -13.60
CA SER A 16 -7.51 -4.65 -14.04
C SER A 16 -8.80 -4.67 -13.21
N ALA A 17 -8.98 -5.65 -12.33
CA ALA A 17 -10.17 -5.76 -11.51
C ALA A 17 -10.34 -4.53 -10.62
N GLU A 18 -11.46 -3.82 -10.77
CA GLU A 18 -11.78 -2.64 -9.97
C GLU A 18 -12.64 -3.03 -8.77
N LEU A 19 -12.36 -2.36 -7.66
CA LEU A 19 -13.11 -2.55 -6.43
C LEU A 19 -14.29 -1.57 -6.39
N GLU A 20 -15.50 -2.11 -6.53
CA GLU A 20 -16.72 -1.34 -6.38
C GLU A 20 -17.38 -1.68 -5.04
N LEU A 21 -17.50 -0.68 -4.19
CA LEU A 21 -18.07 -0.83 -2.85
C LEU A 21 -19.09 0.27 -2.60
N SER A 22 -20.12 -0.06 -1.82
CA SER A 22 -20.99 0.97 -1.24
C SER A 22 -20.15 1.81 -0.25
N PRO A 23 -20.58 3.06 0.04
CA PRO A 23 -19.88 3.88 1.04
C PRO A 23 -19.73 3.19 2.40
N GLU A 24 -20.71 2.40 2.81
CA GLU A 24 -20.67 1.67 4.08
C GLU A 24 -19.63 0.54 4.06
N GLU A 25 -19.57 -0.22 2.96
CA GLU A 25 -18.60 -1.30 2.79
C GLU A 25 -17.16 -0.76 2.72
N ALA A 26 -16.98 0.45 2.19
CA ALA A 26 -15.69 1.07 2.01
C ALA A 26 -15.11 1.69 3.28
N GLN A 27 -15.88 1.77 4.37
CA GLN A 27 -15.46 2.43 5.61
C GLN A 27 -15.18 1.43 6.73
N LEU A 28 -14.12 1.68 7.49
CA LEU A 28 -13.80 0.94 8.70
C LEU A 28 -13.15 1.89 9.71
N SER A 29 -13.87 2.24 10.77
CA SER A 29 -13.39 3.17 11.82
C SER A 29 -12.76 4.43 11.24
N GLY A 30 -13.41 5.03 10.25
CA GLY A 30 -12.96 6.26 9.61
C GLY A 30 -11.97 6.09 8.47
N LEU A 31 -11.52 4.86 8.18
CA LEU A 31 -10.64 4.59 7.05
C LEU A 31 -11.45 4.24 5.81
N ASN A 32 -11.19 4.92 4.70
CA ASN A 32 -11.80 4.60 3.41
C ASN A 32 -10.89 3.67 2.61
N LEU A 33 -11.38 2.46 2.31
CA LEU A 33 -10.59 1.43 1.62
C LEU A 33 -10.15 1.86 0.23
N GLN A 34 -11.06 2.46 -0.57
CA GLN A 34 -10.73 2.86 -1.93
C GLN A 34 -9.70 3.97 -1.97
N GLU A 35 -9.80 4.95 -1.08
CA GLU A 35 -8.84 6.05 -0.99
C GLU A 35 -7.45 5.55 -0.59
N VAL A 36 -7.39 4.65 0.39
CA VAL A 36 -6.14 4.09 0.88
C VAL A 36 -5.47 3.22 -0.18
N LEU A 37 -6.24 2.37 -0.86
CA LEU A 37 -5.72 1.57 -1.97
C LEU A 37 -5.17 2.46 -3.08
N GLY A 38 -5.94 3.48 -3.47
CA GLY A 38 -5.53 4.42 -4.50
C GLY A 38 -4.24 5.16 -4.16
N ALA A 39 -4.10 5.62 -2.93
CA ALA A 39 -2.91 6.34 -2.48
C ALA A 39 -1.65 5.45 -2.52
N HIS A 40 -1.76 4.19 -2.11
CA HIS A 40 -0.63 3.27 -2.14
C HIS A 40 -0.29 2.81 -3.56
N MET A 41 -1.29 2.55 -4.39
CA MET A 41 -1.07 2.19 -5.79
C MET A 41 -0.44 3.32 -6.60
N ALA A 42 -0.75 4.58 -6.27
CA ALA A 42 -0.18 5.75 -6.93
C ALA A 42 1.35 5.84 -6.75
N TRP A 43 1.93 5.25 -5.71
CA TRP A 43 3.37 5.26 -5.48
C TRP A 43 4.16 4.55 -6.58
N LYS A 44 3.59 3.53 -7.21
CA LYS A 44 4.24 2.86 -8.35
C LYS A 44 4.52 3.87 -9.47
N GLU A 45 3.54 4.70 -9.82
CA GLU A 45 3.70 5.72 -10.86
C GLU A 45 4.62 6.84 -10.43
N LYS A 46 4.54 7.29 -9.20
CA LYS A 46 5.42 8.32 -8.65
C LYS A 46 6.89 7.90 -8.74
N LEU A 47 7.19 6.68 -8.32
CA LEU A 47 8.55 6.14 -8.38
C LEU A 47 9.00 5.91 -9.82
N THR A 48 8.14 5.36 -10.66
CA THR A 48 8.43 5.16 -12.08
C THR A 48 8.77 6.49 -12.76
N SER A 49 7.97 7.53 -12.52
CA SER A 49 8.22 8.87 -13.08
C SER A 49 9.53 9.47 -12.58
N THR A 50 9.88 9.24 -11.33
CA THR A 50 11.16 9.67 -10.76
C THR A 50 12.34 9.01 -11.49
N LEU A 51 12.27 7.70 -11.69
CA LEU A 51 13.32 6.94 -12.38
C LEU A 51 13.45 7.33 -13.86
N ASN A 52 12.33 7.66 -14.50
CA ASN A 52 12.30 8.08 -15.90
C ASN A 52 12.67 9.56 -16.11
N GLY A 53 12.84 10.32 -15.03
CA GLY A 53 13.15 11.72 -15.10
C GLY A 53 11.99 12.63 -15.54
N THR A 54 10.75 12.11 -15.50
CA THR A 54 9.55 12.87 -15.89
C THR A 54 8.86 13.56 -14.70
N SER A 55 9.23 13.19 -13.48
CA SER A 55 8.68 13.81 -12.27
C SER A 55 9.38 15.11 -11.95
N THR A 56 8.59 16.14 -11.61
CA THR A 56 9.10 17.41 -11.09
C THR A 56 9.17 17.42 -9.56
N GLU A 57 8.59 16.41 -8.92
CA GLU A 57 8.59 16.30 -7.47
C GLU A 57 9.84 15.62 -6.96
N ARG A 58 10.32 16.10 -5.81
CA ARG A 58 11.40 15.45 -5.07
C ARG A 58 10.84 14.90 -3.78
N TYR A 59 11.13 13.64 -3.54
CA TYR A 59 10.67 12.95 -2.34
C TYR A 59 11.82 12.83 -1.34
N ASP A 60 11.53 13.19 -0.09
CA ASP A 60 12.49 13.00 1.00
C ASP A 60 12.50 11.52 1.42
N VAL A 61 13.65 10.87 1.30
CA VAL A 61 13.80 9.44 1.60
C VAL A 61 13.35 9.12 3.02
N ALA A 62 13.75 9.92 3.99
CA ALA A 62 13.39 9.69 5.39
C ALA A 62 11.87 9.73 5.59
N THR A 63 11.19 10.68 4.96
CA THR A 63 9.73 10.80 5.03
C THR A 63 9.03 9.63 4.36
N VAL A 64 9.44 9.28 3.13
CA VAL A 64 8.83 8.18 2.37
C VAL A 64 9.02 6.84 3.07
N SER A 65 10.15 6.64 3.72
CA SER A 65 10.46 5.38 4.41
C SER A 65 9.66 5.15 5.68
N GLN A 66 9.02 6.19 6.23
CA GLN A 66 8.25 6.08 7.47
C GLN A 66 6.82 5.66 7.20
N ASP A 67 6.36 4.64 7.91
CA ASP A 67 5.00 4.11 7.77
C ASP A 67 3.97 4.85 8.63
N THR A 68 4.39 5.82 9.44
CA THR A 68 3.52 6.54 10.39
C THR A 68 2.91 7.82 9.84
N LEU A 69 3.40 8.32 8.70
CA LEU A 69 3.04 9.65 8.20
C LEU A 69 1.87 9.67 7.23
N CYS A 70 1.61 8.58 6.52
CA CYS A 70 0.47 8.51 5.60
C CYS A 70 -0.85 8.25 6.34
N VAL A 71 -1.97 8.44 5.64
CA VAL A 71 -3.31 8.24 6.22
C VAL A 71 -3.47 6.84 6.82
N LEU A 72 -3.02 5.80 6.12
CA LEU A 72 -3.09 4.44 6.63
C LEU A 72 -2.23 4.25 7.90
N GLY A 73 -1.02 4.79 7.90
CA GLY A 73 -0.15 4.71 9.06
C GLY A 73 -0.76 5.36 10.30
N LYS A 74 -1.30 6.55 10.15
CA LYS A 74 -1.98 7.25 11.24
C LYS A 74 -3.16 6.45 11.78
N TRP A 75 -3.91 5.83 10.90
CA TRP A 75 -5.03 4.96 11.30
C TRP A 75 -4.54 3.70 11.99
N LEU A 76 -3.51 3.04 11.47
CA LEU A 76 -2.95 1.81 12.06
C LEU A 76 -2.44 2.01 13.48
N TYR A 77 -1.87 3.17 13.78
CA TYR A 77 -1.35 3.49 15.11
C TYR A 77 -2.34 4.27 15.97
N GLY A 78 -3.51 4.56 15.44
CA GLY A 78 -4.61 5.23 16.12
C GLY A 78 -5.84 4.33 16.22
N PRO A 79 -6.95 4.66 15.53
CA PRO A 79 -8.21 3.91 15.63
C PRO A 79 -8.07 2.42 15.27
N GLY A 80 -7.23 2.09 14.31
CA GLY A 80 -6.99 0.71 13.91
C GLY A 80 -6.40 -0.12 15.03
N LYS A 81 -5.39 0.42 15.70
CA LYS A 81 -4.75 -0.24 16.85
C LYS A 81 -5.73 -0.44 17.98
N LYS A 82 -6.50 0.60 18.29
CA LYS A 82 -7.48 0.57 19.38
C LYS A 82 -8.54 -0.50 19.15
N ASN A 83 -9.06 -0.61 17.93
CA ASN A 83 -10.21 -1.44 17.65
C ASN A 83 -9.87 -2.82 17.10
N TYR A 84 -8.73 -3.00 16.42
CA TYR A 84 -8.45 -4.22 15.65
C TYR A 84 -7.10 -4.87 15.93
N SER A 85 -6.31 -4.36 16.87
CA SER A 85 -4.97 -4.92 17.14
C SER A 85 -4.98 -6.37 17.62
N HIS A 86 -6.14 -6.87 18.04
CA HIS A 86 -6.32 -8.27 18.43
C HIS A 86 -6.48 -9.23 17.26
N LEU A 87 -6.68 -8.70 16.04
CA LEU A 87 -6.83 -9.51 14.83
C LEU A 87 -5.47 -9.80 14.19
N ALA A 88 -5.29 -11.03 13.72
CA ALA A 88 -4.09 -11.42 12.98
C ALA A 88 -3.91 -10.58 11.71
N GLU A 89 -5.02 -10.24 11.05
CA GLU A 89 -5.02 -9.42 9.84
C GLU A 89 -4.51 -8.00 10.08
N TYR A 90 -4.76 -7.44 11.27
CA TYR A 90 -4.21 -6.14 11.64
C TYR A 90 -2.68 -6.17 11.66
N GLU A 91 -2.09 -7.14 12.34
CA GLU A 91 -0.63 -7.25 12.46
C GLU A 91 0.02 -7.55 11.11
N ALA A 92 -0.60 -8.40 10.29
CA ALA A 92 -0.13 -8.67 8.93
C ALA A 92 -0.11 -7.41 8.08
N LEU A 93 -1.17 -6.60 8.14
CA LEU A 93 -1.24 -5.32 7.42
C LEU A 93 -0.20 -4.34 7.93
N ARG A 94 -0.07 -4.19 9.24
CA ARG A 94 0.90 -3.28 9.84
C ARG A 94 2.32 -3.60 9.36
N LYS A 95 2.68 -4.86 9.38
CA LYS A 95 4.01 -5.31 8.98
C LYS A 95 4.28 -5.06 7.49
N ILE A 96 3.37 -5.45 6.61
CA ILE A 96 3.57 -5.26 5.18
C ILE A 96 3.53 -3.79 4.78
N HIS A 97 2.75 -2.99 5.48
CA HIS A 97 2.71 -1.55 5.24
C HIS A 97 4.06 -0.90 5.58
N ALA A 98 4.68 -1.29 6.70
CA ALA A 98 6.02 -0.83 7.04
C ALA A 98 7.04 -1.25 5.97
N ASP A 99 7.00 -2.50 5.52
CA ASP A 99 7.88 -3.01 4.47
C ASP A 99 7.69 -2.25 3.15
N PHE A 100 6.46 -1.93 2.80
CA PHE A 100 6.15 -1.15 1.60
C PHE A 100 6.86 0.21 1.61
N HIS A 101 6.78 0.93 2.73
CA HIS A 101 7.43 2.24 2.85
C HIS A 101 8.96 2.12 2.81
N LEU A 102 9.52 1.08 3.43
CA LEU A 102 10.97 0.83 3.36
C LEU A 102 11.40 0.54 1.92
N CYS A 103 10.66 -0.27 1.18
CA CYS A 103 10.97 -0.56 -0.22
C CYS A 103 10.89 0.71 -1.09
N ALA A 104 9.89 1.56 -0.89
CA ALA A 104 9.79 2.83 -1.60
C ALA A 104 11.00 3.72 -1.32
N GLY A 105 11.42 3.79 -0.06
CA GLY A 105 12.63 4.52 0.34
C GLY A 105 13.89 3.95 -0.31
N GLU A 106 14.02 2.64 -0.37
CA GLU A 106 15.16 1.97 -1.01
C GLU A 106 15.27 2.30 -2.50
N VAL A 107 14.14 2.34 -3.21
CA VAL A 107 14.13 2.75 -4.62
C VAL A 107 14.73 4.14 -4.78
N LEU A 108 14.31 5.08 -3.93
CA LEU A 108 14.82 6.46 -3.96
C LEU A 108 16.29 6.55 -3.59
N VAL A 109 16.74 5.80 -2.59
CA VAL A 109 18.16 5.75 -2.19
C VAL A 109 19.03 5.29 -3.35
N GLU A 110 18.67 4.20 -4.00
CA GLU A 110 19.47 3.67 -5.11
C GLU A 110 19.45 4.62 -6.31
N PHE A 111 18.32 5.26 -6.56
CA PHE A 111 18.24 6.29 -7.62
C PHE A 111 19.16 7.48 -7.33
N GLU A 112 19.17 7.97 -6.08
CA GLU A 112 20.03 9.09 -5.68
C GLU A 112 21.52 8.76 -5.74
N LYS A 113 21.86 7.48 -5.53
CA LYS A 113 23.24 6.99 -5.71
C LYS A 113 23.66 6.90 -7.17
N GLY A 114 22.72 7.09 -8.10
CA GLY A 114 22.98 6.93 -9.52
C GLY A 114 22.81 5.50 -10.03
N ASP A 115 22.33 4.57 -9.19
CA ASP A 115 22.12 3.17 -9.58
C ASP A 115 20.66 2.95 -10.00
N LYS A 116 20.34 3.43 -11.20
CA LYS A 116 18.99 3.32 -11.76
C LYS A 116 18.57 1.86 -11.97
N LEU A 117 19.50 1.00 -12.38
CA LEU A 117 19.19 -0.41 -12.61
C LEU A 117 18.77 -1.12 -11.33
N LYS A 118 19.47 -0.85 -10.24
CA LYS A 118 19.12 -1.41 -8.92
C LYS A 118 17.79 -0.85 -8.42
N ALA A 119 17.57 0.45 -8.60
CA ALA A 119 16.27 1.08 -8.26
C ALA A 119 15.12 0.42 -9.02
N GLU A 120 15.26 0.19 -10.32
CA GLU A 120 14.25 -0.48 -11.14
C GLU A 120 14.02 -1.92 -10.70
N LYS A 121 15.07 -2.63 -10.30
CA LYS A 121 14.96 -4.01 -9.82
C LYS A 121 14.13 -4.08 -8.53
N ILE A 122 14.34 -3.16 -7.61
CA ILE A 122 13.54 -3.07 -6.38
C ILE A 122 12.09 -2.73 -6.72
N LEU A 123 11.88 -1.73 -7.58
CA LEU A 123 10.54 -1.28 -7.99
C LEU A 123 9.71 -2.42 -8.61
N LYS A 124 10.33 -3.23 -9.46
CA LYS A 124 9.66 -4.34 -10.16
C LYS A 124 9.65 -5.64 -9.36
N GLY A 125 10.38 -5.71 -8.26
CA GLY A 125 10.49 -6.90 -7.40
C GLY A 125 9.84 -6.69 -6.04
N THR A 126 10.66 -6.45 -5.02
CA THR A 126 10.19 -6.38 -3.63
C THR A 126 9.16 -5.27 -3.39
N PHE A 127 9.28 -4.12 -4.04
CA PHE A 127 8.27 -3.06 -3.95
C PHE A 127 6.93 -3.51 -4.52
N ARG A 128 6.94 -4.12 -5.70
CA ARG A 128 5.71 -4.63 -6.34
C ARG A 128 5.04 -5.68 -5.47
N ASP A 129 5.82 -6.60 -4.91
CA ASP A 129 5.31 -7.66 -4.05
C ASP A 129 4.66 -7.06 -2.79
N ALA A 130 5.32 -6.10 -2.16
CA ALA A 130 4.77 -5.41 -0.99
C ALA A 130 3.48 -4.63 -1.34
N SER A 131 3.44 -3.97 -2.49
CA SER A 131 2.25 -3.26 -2.96
C SER A 131 1.07 -4.20 -3.16
N ASN A 132 1.29 -5.35 -3.78
CA ASN A 132 0.25 -6.36 -3.97
C ASN A 132 -0.22 -6.91 -2.62
N GLN A 133 0.71 -7.18 -1.72
CA GLN A 133 0.37 -7.73 -0.40
C GLN A 133 -0.41 -6.74 0.47
N ILE A 134 -0.13 -5.44 0.38
CA ILE A 134 -0.94 -4.43 1.09
C ILE A 134 -2.40 -4.51 0.66
N GLN A 135 -2.67 -4.65 -0.64
CA GLN A 135 -4.03 -4.75 -1.13
C GLN A 135 -4.75 -5.97 -0.55
N LEU A 136 -4.07 -7.12 -0.53
CA LEU A 136 -4.62 -8.35 0.03
C LEU A 136 -4.90 -8.22 1.52
N GLU A 137 -3.96 -7.68 2.27
CA GLU A 137 -4.11 -7.54 3.73
C GLU A 137 -5.15 -6.50 4.12
N LEU A 138 -5.28 -5.41 3.37
CA LEU A 138 -6.35 -4.42 3.58
C LEU A 138 -7.73 -5.06 3.40
N VAL A 139 -7.93 -5.81 2.33
CA VAL A 139 -9.18 -6.51 2.06
C VAL A 139 -9.46 -7.54 3.15
N SER A 140 -8.44 -8.28 3.55
CA SER A 140 -8.57 -9.29 4.61
C SER A 140 -8.99 -8.67 5.94
N LEU A 141 -8.38 -7.54 6.32
CA LEU A 141 -8.75 -6.84 7.55
C LEU A 141 -10.18 -6.32 7.51
N PHE A 142 -10.58 -5.67 6.41
CA PHE A 142 -11.94 -5.17 6.26
C PHE A 142 -12.96 -6.30 6.33
N SER A 143 -12.68 -7.43 5.68
CA SER A 143 -13.57 -8.60 5.71
C SER A 143 -13.70 -9.18 7.10
N SER A 144 -12.58 -9.37 7.81
CA SER A 144 -12.58 -9.94 9.17
C SER A 144 -13.23 -9.01 10.19
N ALA A 145 -12.98 -7.72 10.09
CA ALA A 145 -13.51 -6.73 11.02
C ALA A 145 -15.02 -6.54 10.89
N LYS A 146 -15.57 -6.82 9.70
CA LYS A 146 -17.00 -6.68 9.41
C LYS A 146 -17.79 -7.99 9.47
N ALA A 147 -17.09 -9.07 9.73
CA ALA A 147 -17.71 -10.40 9.81
C ALA A 147 -18.59 -10.55 11.07
#